data_8498904b5eb87245e76ef7c25a948ee4
#
_entry.id   8498904b5eb87245e76ef7c25a948ee4
#
_cell.length_a   1.000
_cell.length_b   1.000
_cell.length_c   1.000
_cell.angle_alpha   90.00
_cell.angle_beta   90.00
_cell.angle_gamma   90.00
#
_symmetry.space_group_name_H-M   'P 1'
#
loop_
_entity.id
_entity.type
_entity.pdbx_description
1 polymer ?
#
loop_
_entity_poly.entity_id
_entity_poly.type
_entity_poly.pdbx_seq_one_letter_code
_entity_poly.pdbx_strand_id
1 'polypeptide(L)'
;MRIKSNYLIYNGDKYKCSIGNGGFNSQKKEGDGCTPTGIFQITDVLYRQDKIKNLNSNFKLKKISPLDGWCDDPKHKKYNTKIEFPFAYSAEKLFRQDDIYDIICITNHNQNPIIPEAGSAIFMHIAHDNYSTTKGCIALKK
;
A
#
# COMPACT_ATOMS: atom_id res chain seq x y z
N MET A 1 5.78 -7.91 -13.62
CA MET A 1 6.45 -7.12 -12.59
C MET A 1 6.94 -8.04 -11.48
N ARG A 2 8.17 -7.87 -11.00
CA ARG A 2 8.79 -8.69 -9.94
C ARG A 2 9.58 -7.79 -8.99
N ILE A 3 9.48 -8.05 -7.69
CA ILE A 3 10.31 -7.37 -6.68
C ILE A 3 11.35 -8.35 -6.15
N LYS A 4 12.61 -7.93 -6.16
CA LYS A 4 13.74 -8.70 -5.62
C LYS A 4 14.66 -7.73 -4.90
N SER A 5 14.94 -8.00 -3.61
CA SER A 5 15.65 -7.06 -2.76
C SER A 5 14.96 -5.67 -2.81
N ASN A 6 15.70 -4.60 -2.99
CA ASN A 6 15.20 -3.23 -3.07
C ASN A 6 15.03 -2.75 -4.53
N TYR A 7 14.63 -3.66 -5.42
CA TYR A 7 14.39 -3.34 -6.83
C TYR A 7 13.09 -3.96 -7.32
N LEU A 8 12.29 -3.14 -8.00
CA LEU A 8 11.21 -3.59 -8.85
C LEU A 8 11.76 -3.79 -10.26
N ILE A 9 11.48 -4.93 -10.84
CA ILE A 9 11.87 -5.29 -12.22
C ILE A 9 10.62 -5.32 -13.07
N TYR A 10 10.57 -4.50 -14.12
CA TYR A 10 9.45 -4.40 -15.04
C TYR A 10 9.97 -4.26 -16.47
N ASN A 11 9.57 -5.14 -17.38
CA ASN A 11 10.00 -5.18 -18.79
C ASN A 11 11.52 -5.16 -19.00
N GLY A 12 12.28 -5.78 -18.06
CA GLY A 12 13.74 -5.81 -18.09
C GLY A 12 14.43 -4.67 -17.35
N ASP A 13 13.73 -3.57 -17.12
CA ASP A 13 14.26 -2.42 -16.38
C ASP A 13 14.20 -2.62 -14.87
N LYS A 14 15.13 -1.99 -14.15
CA LYS A 14 15.22 -2.02 -12.69
C LYS A 14 14.92 -0.65 -12.11
N TYR A 15 13.95 -0.60 -11.23
CA TYR A 15 13.56 0.60 -10.48
C TYR A 15 13.86 0.39 -9.00
N LYS A 16 14.62 1.28 -8.39
CA LYS A 16 14.86 1.23 -6.94
C LYS A 16 13.54 1.35 -6.20
N CYS A 17 13.34 0.53 -5.17
CA CYS A 17 12.17 0.58 -4.31
C CYS A 17 12.55 0.38 -2.84
N SER A 18 11.68 0.83 -1.95
CA SER A 18 11.73 0.47 -0.53
C SER A 18 10.76 -0.68 -0.26
N ILE A 19 11.10 -1.50 0.71
CA ILE A 19 10.28 -2.59 1.23
C ILE A 19 10.14 -2.46 2.75
N GLY A 20 9.38 -3.33 3.35
CA GLY A 20 9.21 -3.40 4.80
C GLY A 20 10.53 -3.51 5.56
N ASN A 21 10.64 -2.85 6.72
CA ASN A 21 11.83 -2.87 7.58
C ASN A 21 12.15 -4.27 8.12
N GLY A 22 11.16 -5.18 8.19
CA GLY A 22 11.32 -6.60 8.51
C GLY A 22 11.77 -7.46 7.32
N GLY A 23 11.99 -6.87 6.13
CA GLY A 23 12.34 -7.62 4.90
C GLY A 23 11.14 -8.32 4.28
N PHE A 24 11.36 -9.50 3.69
CA PHE A 24 10.30 -10.31 3.09
C PHE A 24 9.87 -11.45 4.02
N ASN A 25 8.55 -11.74 4.05
CA ASN A 25 8.01 -12.84 4.84
C ASN A 25 6.89 -13.56 4.08
N SER A 26 6.97 -14.90 3.98
CA SER A 26 5.92 -15.74 3.39
C SER A 26 4.74 -15.97 4.34
N GLN A 27 4.95 -15.77 5.64
CA GLN A 27 3.94 -15.87 6.70
C GLN A 27 3.70 -14.49 7.30
N LYS A 28 3.28 -13.55 6.47
CA LYS A 28 3.00 -12.16 6.87
C LYS A 28 2.05 -12.11 8.06
N LYS A 29 2.40 -11.28 9.05
CA LYS A 29 1.55 -10.98 10.21
C LYS A 29 1.33 -9.48 10.33
N GLU A 30 0.21 -9.10 10.98
CA GLU A 30 -0.03 -7.70 11.29
C GLU A 30 1.09 -7.14 12.18
N GLY A 31 1.59 -5.95 11.86
CA GLY A 31 2.61 -5.27 12.65
C GLY A 31 4.05 -5.82 12.53
N ASP A 32 4.32 -6.89 11.75
CA ASP A 32 5.65 -7.48 11.62
C ASP A 32 6.65 -6.65 10.80
N GLY A 33 6.19 -5.58 10.17
CA GLY A 33 7.02 -4.73 9.31
C GLY A 33 7.51 -5.38 8.02
N CYS A 34 7.06 -6.60 7.67
CA CYS A 34 7.54 -7.33 6.52
C CYS A 34 6.69 -7.08 5.27
N THR A 35 7.33 -7.11 4.11
CA THR A 35 6.64 -7.18 2.82
C THR A 35 6.32 -8.65 2.51
N PRO A 36 5.05 -9.00 2.23
CA PRO A 36 4.69 -10.39 1.96
C PRO A 36 5.33 -10.89 0.66
N THR A 37 5.72 -12.17 0.64
CA THR A 37 6.13 -12.84 -0.59
C THR A 37 4.95 -13.51 -1.26
N GLY A 38 4.96 -13.58 -2.60
CA GLY A 38 3.88 -14.21 -3.37
C GLY A 38 3.64 -13.51 -4.70
N ILE A 39 2.53 -13.87 -5.32
CA ILE A 39 2.04 -13.24 -6.56
C ILE A 39 0.79 -12.44 -6.19
N PHE A 40 0.85 -11.15 -6.42
CA PHE A 40 -0.22 -10.22 -6.10
C PHE A 40 -0.68 -9.47 -7.33
N GLN A 41 -1.95 -9.10 -7.34
CA GLN A 41 -2.57 -8.24 -8.34
C GLN A 41 -2.79 -6.86 -7.75
N ILE A 42 -2.65 -5.82 -8.57
CA ILE A 42 -3.16 -4.50 -8.25
C ILE A 42 -4.66 -4.52 -8.55
N THR A 43 -5.47 -4.19 -7.54
CA THR A 43 -6.93 -4.17 -7.66
C THR A 43 -7.48 -2.80 -7.98
N ASP A 44 -6.91 -1.77 -7.37
CA ASP A 44 -7.34 -0.39 -7.52
C ASP A 44 -6.14 0.56 -7.48
N VAL A 45 -6.30 1.73 -8.09
CA VAL A 45 -5.36 2.84 -7.97
C VAL A 45 -6.08 4.04 -7.38
N LEU A 46 -5.65 4.47 -6.20
CA LEU A 46 -6.13 5.69 -5.54
C LEU A 46 -5.15 6.83 -5.78
N TYR A 47 -5.64 8.06 -5.90
CA TYR A 47 -4.75 9.21 -6.10
C TYR A 47 -5.29 10.52 -5.52
N ARG A 48 -4.39 11.44 -5.21
CA ARG A 48 -4.65 12.81 -4.77
C ARG A 48 -4.89 13.70 -5.98
N GLN A 49 -6.14 13.90 -6.36
CA GLN A 49 -6.51 14.73 -7.52
C GLN A 49 -6.07 16.20 -7.36
N ASP A 50 -5.98 16.68 -6.14
CA ASP A 50 -5.50 18.02 -5.82
C ASP A 50 -4.00 18.21 -6.11
N LYS A 51 -3.19 17.14 -6.03
CA LYS A 51 -1.74 17.14 -6.29
C LYS A 51 -1.37 16.54 -7.66
N ILE A 52 -2.09 15.53 -8.13
CA ILE A 52 -1.82 14.83 -9.40
C ILE A 52 -2.89 15.20 -10.42
N LYS A 53 -2.54 16.02 -11.39
CA LYS A 53 -3.50 16.53 -12.41
C LYS A 53 -3.72 15.57 -13.59
N ASN A 54 -2.65 14.93 -14.07
CA ASN A 54 -2.67 14.07 -15.25
C ASN A 54 -2.09 12.70 -14.90
N LEU A 55 -2.95 11.79 -14.38
CA LEU A 55 -2.58 10.41 -14.16
C LEU A 55 -3.20 9.54 -15.25
N ASN A 56 -2.34 8.91 -16.06
CA ASN A 56 -2.78 7.94 -17.06
C ASN A 56 -2.57 6.52 -16.53
N SER A 57 -3.59 5.68 -16.63
CA SER A 57 -3.53 4.31 -16.11
C SER A 57 -4.55 3.42 -16.81
N ASN A 58 -4.18 2.17 -17.02
CA ASN A 58 -5.11 1.13 -17.46
C ASN A 58 -5.99 0.59 -16.31
N PHE A 59 -5.69 0.98 -15.07
CA PHE A 59 -6.51 0.64 -13.90
C PHE A 59 -7.59 1.69 -13.66
N LYS A 60 -8.68 1.28 -13.02
CA LYS A 60 -9.71 2.21 -12.55
C LYS A 60 -9.12 3.15 -11.51
N LEU A 61 -9.11 4.44 -11.83
CA LEU A 61 -8.64 5.49 -10.94
C LEU A 61 -9.73 5.92 -9.98
N LYS A 62 -9.41 6.01 -8.70
CA LYS A 62 -10.29 6.51 -7.64
C LYS A 62 -9.60 7.68 -6.91
N LYS A 63 -10.35 8.73 -6.64
CA LYS A 63 -9.83 9.89 -5.90
C LYS A 63 -9.74 9.58 -4.42
N ILE A 64 -8.69 10.07 -3.75
CA ILE A 64 -8.59 10.03 -2.30
C ILE A 64 -9.33 11.25 -1.72
N SER A 65 -10.30 10.99 -0.85
CA SER A 65 -11.06 11.99 -0.10
C SER A 65 -10.35 12.32 1.23
N PRO A 66 -10.53 13.54 1.79
CA PRO A 66 -10.00 13.90 3.11
C PRO A 66 -10.38 12.95 4.25
N LEU A 67 -11.50 12.27 4.13
CA LEU A 67 -12.00 11.34 5.14
C LEU A 67 -11.57 9.88 4.89
N ASP A 68 -10.88 9.59 3.80
CA ASP A 68 -10.50 8.22 3.47
C ASP A 68 -9.43 7.67 4.42
N GLY A 69 -9.68 6.44 4.88
CA GLY A 69 -8.77 5.65 5.69
C GLY A 69 -8.78 4.17 5.29
N TRP A 70 -7.90 3.41 5.91
CA TRP A 70 -7.80 1.96 5.76
C TRP A 70 -7.71 1.32 7.13
N CYS A 71 -8.67 0.45 7.47
CA CYS A 71 -8.71 -0.19 8.78
C CYS A 71 -7.61 -1.23 8.89
N ASP A 72 -6.75 -1.08 9.90
CA ASP A 72 -5.65 -1.98 10.25
C ASP A 72 -5.85 -2.66 11.62
N ASP A 73 -7.04 -2.50 12.23
CA ASP A 73 -7.41 -3.21 13.45
C ASP A 73 -7.86 -4.63 13.14
N PRO A 74 -7.06 -5.67 13.47
CA PRO A 74 -7.39 -7.06 13.14
C PRO A 74 -8.61 -7.61 13.87
N LYS A 75 -9.09 -6.94 14.92
CA LYS A 75 -10.29 -7.33 15.68
C LYS A 75 -11.57 -6.72 15.10
N HIS A 76 -11.44 -5.78 14.19
CA HIS A 76 -12.59 -5.09 13.63
C HIS A 76 -13.10 -5.78 12.35
N LYS A 77 -14.42 -5.86 12.17
CA LYS A 77 -15.05 -6.49 10.99
C LYS A 77 -14.68 -5.85 9.64
N LYS A 78 -14.19 -4.61 9.65
CA LYS A 78 -13.67 -3.90 8.47
C LYS A 78 -12.16 -4.01 8.33
N TYR A 79 -11.50 -4.93 9.05
CA TYR A 79 -10.07 -5.14 8.91
C TYR A 79 -9.65 -5.28 7.45
N ASN A 80 -8.54 -4.66 7.08
CA ASN A 80 -7.98 -4.62 5.74
C ASN A 80 -8.95 -4.14 4.65
N THR A 81 -9.84 -3.19 5.00
CA THR A 81 -10.73 -2.55 4.03
C THR A 81 -10.69 -1.03 4.16
N LYS A 82 -11.11 -0.34 3.10
CA LYS A 82 -11.30 1.10 3.12
C LYS A 82 -12.41 1.50 4.10
N ILE A 83 -12.17 2.57 4.85
CA ILE A 83 -13.12 3.20 5.78
C ILE A 83 -13.16 4.70 5.55
N GLU A 84 -14.09 5.38 6.21
CA GLU A 84 -14.15 6.84 6.29
C GLU A 84 -14.06 7.28 7.75
N PHE A 85 -13.33 8.38 8.00
CA PHE A 85 -13.28 9.05 9.29
C PHE A 85 -14.51 9.95 9.50
N PRO A 86 -15.03 10.12 10.76
CA PRO A 86 -14.45 9.60 12.00
C PRO A 86 -14.61 8.09 12.15
N PHE A 87 -13.57 7.42 12.60
CA PHE A 87 -13.53 5.98 12.84
C PHE A 87 -12.88 5.71 14.19
N ALA A 88 -13.56 4.96 15.06
CA ALA A 88 -13.18 4.80 16.47
C ALA A 88 -12.09 3.74 16.71
N TYR A 89 -11.70 2.99 15.69
CA TYR A 89 -10.72 1.91 15.75
C TYR A 89 -9.45 2.28 15.00
N SER A 90 -8.43 1.44 15.07
CA SER A 90 -7.18 1.68 14.36
C SER A 90 -7.37 1.71 12.86
N ALA A 91 -6.86 2.78 12.24
CA ALA A 91 -6.90 2.93 10.80
C ALA A 91 -5.83 3.91 10.31
N GLU A 92 -5.28 3.63 9.15
CA GLU A 92 -4.32 4.50 8.48
C GLU A 92 -5.04 5.58 7.66
N LYS A 93 -4.62 6.85 7.78
CA LYS A 93 -5.13 7.94 6.95
C LYS A 93 -4.54 7.87 5.55
N LEU A 94 -5.40 7.85 4.53
CA LEU A 94 -4.95 7.87 3.13
C LEU A 94 -4.72 9.29 2.61
N PHE A 95 -5.45 10.29 3.12
CA PHE A 95 -5.27 11.69 2.77
C PHE A 95 -4.21 12.32 3.67
N ARG A 96 -2.95 12.37 3.18
CA ARG A 96 -1.79 12.82 3.94
C ARG A 96 -1.27 14.17 3.45
N GLN A 97 -0.51 14.86 4.30
CA GLN A 97 0.17 16.11 3.94
C GLN A 97 1.47 15.86 3.16
N ASP A 98 2.17 14.76 3.49
CA ASP A 98 3.31 14.31 2.70
C ASP A 98 2.87 13.69 1.36
N ASP A 99 3.83 13.39 0.49
CA ASP A 99 3.57 12.94 -0.88
C ASP A 99 3.48 11.42 -1.03
N ILE A 100 3.76 10.66 0.05
CA ILE A 100 3.90 9.20 -0.07
C ILE A 100 2.62 8.51 -0.53
N TYR A 101 1.45 9.08 -0.22
CA TYR A 101 0.14 8.59 -0.65
C TYR A 101 -0.53 9.44 -1.73
N ASP A 102 0.25 10.24 -2.48
CA ASP A 102 -0.30 10.93 -3.64
C ASP A 102 -0.81 9.95 -4.70
N ILE A 103 -0.18 8.76 -4.79
CA ILE A 103 -0.62 7.62 -5.58
C ILE A 103 -0.48 6.36 -4.72
N ILE A 104 -1.54 5.55 -4.65
CA ILE A 104 -1.60 4.27 -3.95
C ILE A 104 -2.11 3.21 -4.91
N CYS A 105 -1.33 2.15 -5.14
CA CYS A 105 -1.82 0.95 -5.81
C CYS A 105 -2.15 -0.09 -4.74
N ILE A 106 -3.42 -0.45 -4.62
CA ILE A 106 -3.90 -1.46 -3.67
C ILE A 106 -3.58 -2.83 -4.24
N THR A 107 -2.97 -3.69 -3.43
CA THR A 107 -2.74 -5.09 -3.80
C THR A 107 -3.86 -5.98 -3.24
N ASN A 108 -4.03 -7.16 -3.82
CA ASN A 108 -5.00 -8.15 -3.33
C ASN A 108 -4.47 -8.97 -2.14
N HIS A 109 -3.37 -8.54 -1.48
CA HIS A 109 -2.89 -9.21 -0.28
C HIS A 109 -3.97 -9.23 0.79
N ASN A 110 -4.27 -10.42 1.31
CA ASN A 110 -5.26 -10.64 2.36
C ASN A 110 -6.63 -9.97 2.09
N GLN A 111 -7.12 -10.05 0.84
CA GLN A 111 -8.38 -9.44 0.43
C GLN A 111 -9.52 -10.45 0.20
N ASN A 112 -9.20 -11.70 -0.14
CA ASN A 112 -10.22 -12.70 -0.42
C ASN A 112 -9.74 -14.14 -0.15
N PRO A 113 -10.12 -14.73 0.98
CA PRO A 113 -10.82 -14.11 2.12
C PRO A 113 -9.89 -13.19 2.93
N ILE A 114 -10.47 -12.25 3.68
CA ILE A 114 -9.72 -11.48 4.68
C ILE A 114 -9.53 -12.36 5.92
N ILE A 115 -8.27 -12.56 6.31
CA ILE A 115 -7.87 -13.33 7.48
C ILE A 115 -7.35 -12.33 8.54
N PRO A 116 -7.97 -12.26 9.74
CA PRO A 116 -7.43 -11.44 10.83
C PRO A 116 -5.96 -11.75 11.10
N GLU A 117 -5.19 -10.74 11.48
CA GLU A 117 -3.75 -10.84 11.81
C GLU A 117 -2.83 -11.19 10.62
N ALA A 118 -3.33 -11.46 9.41
CA ALA A 118 -2.51 -11.83 8.26
C ALA A 118 -1.91 -10.63 7.49
N GLY A 119 -1.96 -9.46 8.10
CA GLY A 119 -1.44 -8.21 7.54
C GLY A 119 -2.46 -7.43 6.72
N SER A 120 -2.42 -6.12 6.85
CA SER A 120 -3.30 -5.16 6.19
C SER A 120 -2.50 -4.09 5.44
N ALA A 121 -3.20 -3.30 4.62
CA ALA A 121 -2.67 -2.10 3.97
C ALA A 121 -1.36 -2.35 3.20
N ILE A 122 -1.22 -3.48 2.51
CA ILE A 122 -0.06 -3.75 1.68
C ILE A 122 -0.26 -3.09 0.32
N PHE A 123 0.29 -1.90 0.20
CA PHE A 123 0.19 -1.05 -0.98
C PHE A 123 1.52 -0.92 -1.73
N MET A 124 1.43 -0.45 -2.99
CA MET A 124 2.54 0.22 -3.64
C MET A 124 2.26 1.72 -3.62
N HIS A 125 3.23 2.52 -3.19
CA HIS A 125 3.06 3.97 -3.04
C HIS A 125 4.36 4.74 -3.38
N ILE A 126 4.37 6.07 -3.23
CA ILE A 126 5.54 6.89 -3.50
C ILE A 126 6.55 6.75 -2.35
N ALA A 127 7.82 6.56 -2.69
CA ALA A 127 8.91 6.50 -1.72
C ALA A 127 9.27 7.88 -1.19
N HIS A 128 9.76 7.95 0.04
CA HIS A 128 10.52 9.11 0.50
C HIS A 128 11.81 9.28 -0.32
N ASP A 129 12.33 10.48 -0.43
CA ASP A 129 13.52 10.79 -1.22
C ASP A 129 14.75 9.95 -0.82
N ASN A 130 14.88 9.64 0.47
CA ASN A 130 15.96 8.81 1.01
C ASN A 130 15.69 7.31 0.89
N TYR A 131 14.55 6.88 0.33
CA TYR A 131 14.12 5.48 0.28
C TYR A 131 14.13 4.79 1.65
N SER A 132 13.71 5.48 2.70
CA SER A 132 13.51 4.85 4.01
C SER A 132 12.58 3.64 3.89
N THR A 133 12.79 2.65 4.74
CA THR A 133 11.99 1.42 4.76
C THR A 133 10.53 1.72 5.12
N THR A 134 9.64 0.83 4.72
CA THR A 134 8.21 0.89 5.04
C THR A 134 7.84 -0.04 6.21
N LYS A 135 6.58 -0.11 6.55
CA LYS A 135 6.03 -1.10 7.49
C LYS A 135 5.47 -2.35 6.80
N GLY A 136 5.81 -2.57 5.51
CA GLY A 136 5.38 -3.72 4.72
C GLY A 136 5.02 -3.38 3.28
N CYS A 137 4.67 -2.14 3.00
CA CYS A 137 4.40 -1.64 1.66
C CYS A 137 5.64 -1.67 0.75
N ILE A 138 5.41 -1.51 -0.53
CA ILE A 138 6.44 -1.29 -1.54
C ILE A 138 6.40 0.19 -1.94
N ALA A 139 7.52 0.90 -1.83
CA ALA A 139 7.55 2.30 -2.20
C ALA A 139 8.53 2.56 -3.36
N LEU A 140 8.10 3.34 -4.35
CA LEU A 140 8.81 3.66 -5.59
C LEU A 140 8.97 5.17 -5.75
N LYS A 141 9.99 5.60 -6.46
CA LYS A 141 10.10 7.01 -6.84
C LYS A 141 8.87 7.42 -7.69
N LYS A 142 8.42 8.65 -7.45
CA LYS A 142 7.35 9.30 -8.24
C LYS A 142 7.79 9.50 -9.69
#